data_d5a3a91b80180be8f591fd15adf1f010
#
_entry.id   d5a3a91b80180be8f591fd15adf1f010
#
_cell.length_a   1.000
_cell.length_b   1.000
_cell.length_c   1.000
_cell.angle_alpha   90.00
_cell.angle_beta   90.00
_cell.angle_gamma   90.00
#
_symmetry.space_group_name_H-M   'P 1'
#
loop_
_entity.id
_entity.type
_entity.pdbx_description
1 polymer ?
#
loop_
_entity_poly.entity_id
_entity_poly.type
_entity_poly.pdbx_seq_one_letter_code
_entity_poly.pdbx_strand_id
1 'polypeptide(L)'
;MGDLFIRGAKELMAVQITDNKVVLFVDLLGFAALTEAHPVEPDLIKTYDRPFSWNIDMLLAPRDNLLTRWFTSFHHSLKATIDLAKMHHPLTAITFSDSAFIATTHLFEAANVAVYLLQSLLLQRVPVRIGIAHGSFEAIRFRSDVTVDGGDHAAHFLGTGVVRSHATETCGIKGLRLLLHPSAVPLLNDTAHNPPLPDKDRIRYVECSAEESSNTAGVRYEIHWWRFKPTAEAKAWHALQNMWDAAPQFALKHYQATAEAINRMRVEHGKPALNNLRRRTLPRSNIHNS
;
A
#
# COMPACT_ATOMS: atom_id res chain seq x y z
N MET A 1 -37.92 -28.91 -17.98
CA MET A 1 -37.36 -27.58 -17.63
C MET A 1 -36.32 -27.61 -16.48
N GLY A 2 -36.10 -28.76 -15.83
CA GLY A 2 -35.14 -28.88 -14.71
C GLY A 2 -33.66 -29.10 -15.09
N ASP A 3 -33.38 -29.66 -16.27
CA ASP A 3 -32.01 -30.05 -16.66
C ASP A 3 -31.12 -28.94 -17.21
N LEU A 4 -31.71 -27.81 -17.62
CA LEU A 4 -30.93 -26.70 -18.18
C LEU A 4 -30.27 -25.87 -17.06
N PHE A 5 -30.84 -25.82 -15.86
CA PHE A 5 -30.30 -25.09 -14.73
C PHE A 5 -29.10 -25.77 -14.06
N ILE A 6 -29.03 -27.09 -14.15
CA ILE A 6 -27.96 -27.90 -13.51
C ILE A 6 -26.70 -27.96 -14.39
N ARG A 7 -26.81 -27.83 -15.72
CA ARG A 7 -25.65 -27.76 -16.62
C ARG A 7 -24.91 -26.40 -16.51
N GLY A 8 -25.63 -25.30 -16.38
CA GLY A 8 -25.02 -23.98 -16.21
C GLY A 8 -24.25 -23.84 -14.89
N ALA A 9 -24.69 -24.53 -13.83
CA ALA A 9 -24.01 -24.48 -12.53
C ALA A 9 -22.73 -25.35 -12.49
N LYS A 10 -22.59 -26.36 -13.34
CA LYS A 10 -21.38 -27.21 -13.39
C LYS A 10 -20.21 -26.59 -14.18
N GLU A 11 -20.47 -25.74 -15.15
CA GLU A 11 -19.40 -25.02 -15.86
C GLU A 11 -18.87 -23.79 -15.12
N LEU A 12 -19.60 -23.30 -14.10
CA LEU A 12 -19.18 -22.17 -13.25
C LEU A 12 -18.27 -22.59 -12.08
N MET A 13 -18.01 -23.88 -11.87
CA MET A 13 -17.31 -24.40 -10.71
C MET A 13 -16.00 -25.13 -10.99
N ALA A 14 -15.20 -24.64 -11.93
CA ALA A 14 -13.77 -24.94 -11.93
C ALA A 14 -12.97 -23.74 -11.38
N VAL A 15 -13.40 -23.21 -10.24
CA VAL A 15 -12.59 -22.26 -9.47
C VAL A 15 -11.50 -23.09 -8.80
N GLN A 16 -10.31 -23.13 -9.39
CA GLN A 16 -9.13 -23.61 -8.67
C GLN A 16 -8.86 -22.63 -7.53
N ILE A 17 -9.30 -22.99 -6.33
CA ILE A 17 -8.87 -22.29 -5.11
C ILE A 17 -7.37 -22.52 -4.97
N THR A 18 -6.57 -21.55 -5.39
CA THR A 18 -5.13 -21.63 -5.21
C THR A 18 -4.77 -21.11 -3.82
N ASP A 19 -4.53 -22.02 -2.89
CA ASP A 19 -4.19 -21.70 -1.49
C ASP A 19 -2.82 -21.01 -1.31
N ASN A 20 -2.11 -20.73 -2.39
CA ASN A 20 -0.70 -20.32 -2.35
C ASN A 20 -0.48 -18.97 -3.02
N LYS A 21 -1.06 -17.93 -2.45
CA LYS A 21 -0.77 -16.53 -2.87
C LYS A 21 -0.16 -15.74 -1.75
N VAL A 22 0.71 -14.81 -2.11
CA VAL A 22 1.15 -13.75 -1.21
C VAL A 22 0.34 -12.51 -1.54
N VAL A 23 -0.44 -12.05 -0.57
CA VAL A 23 -1.39 -10.95 -0.72
C VAL A 23 -0.90 -9.75 0.08
N LEU A 24 -0.83 -8.61 -0.60
CA LEU A 24 -0.60 -7.31 0.00
C LEU A 24 -1.93 -6.59 0.13
N PHE A 25 -2.14 -5.96 1.26
CA PHE A 25 -3.14 -4.91 1.42
C PHE A 25 -2.42 -3.60 1.68
N VAL A 26 -2.68 -2.63 0.82
CA VAL A 26 -2.08 -1.28 0.86
C VAL A 26 -3.17 -0.30 1.25
N ASP A 27 -2.92 0.55 2.23
CA ASP A 27 -3.88 1.53 2.71
C ASP A 27 -3.26 2.92 2.89
N LEU A 28 -4.01 3.96 2.52
CA LEU A 28 -3.64 5.37 2.72
C LEU A 28 -3.93 5.80 4.15
N LEU A 29 -2.88 6.06 4.92
CA LEU A 29 -3.02 6.47 6.31
C LEU A 29 -3.68 7.86 6.44
N GLY A 30 -4.86 7.90 7.09
CA GLY A 30 -5.56 9.14 7.37
C GLY A 30 -6.44 9.66 6.24
N PHE A 31 -6.70 8.85 5.21
CA PHE A 31 -7.52 9.26 4.06
C PHE A 31 -8.94 9.66 4.47
N ALA A 32 -9.60 8.92 5.35
CA ALA A 32 -10.93 9.26 5.85
C ALA A 32 -10.97 10.66 6.50
N ALA A 33 -10.03 10.95 7.39
CA ALA A 33 -9.92 12.26 8.03
C ALA A 33 -9.62 13.39 7.02
N LEU A 34 -8.83 13.06 5.99
CA LEU A 34 -8.52 14.01 4.92
C LEU A 34 -9.75 14.29 4.05
N THR A 35 -10.56 13.26 3.77
CA THR A 35 -11.80 13.38 3.01
C THR A 35 -12.83 14.23 3.75
N GLU A 36 -12.97 14.05 5.06
CA GLU A 36 -13.83 14.88 5.91
C GLU A 36 -13.37 16.35 5.94
N ALA A 37 -12.05 16.58 5.97
CA ALA A 37 -11.50 17.94 5.97
C ALA A 37 -11.57 18.63 4.60
N HIS A 38 -11.65 17.88 3.52
CA HIS A 38 -11.67 18.37 2.14
C HIS A 38 -12.76 17.67 1.33
N PRO A 39 -14.04 17.94 1.62
CA PRO A 39 -15.15 17.30 0.90
C PRO A 39 -15.07 17.62 -0.60
N VAL A 40 -15.35 16.62 -1.42
CA VAL A 40 -15.42 16.79 -2.87
C VAL A 40 -16.64 17.64 -3.20
N GLU A 41 -16.42 18.76 -3.88
CA GLU A 41 -17.53 19.62 -4.31
C GLU A 41 -18.31 18.95 -5.46
N PRO A 42 -19.62 18.68 -5.31
CA PRO A 42 -20.42 17.97 -6.32
C PRO A 42 -20.40 18.65 -7.70
N ASP A 43 -20.29 19.96 -7.74
CA ASP A 43 -20.30 20.73 -9.00
C ASP A 43 -19.04 20.51 -9.84
N LEU A 44 -17.95 20.02 -9.23
CA LEU A 44 -16.76 19.63 -9.94
C LEU A 44 -16.93 18.37 -10.76
N ILE A 45 -17.81 17.47 -10.35
CA ILE A 45 -18.12 16.23 -11.05
C ILE A 45 -19.07 16.49 -12.21
N LYS A 46 -19.99 17.44 -12.07
CA LYS A 46 -21.00 17.77 -13.09
C LYS A 46 -20.47 18.48 -14.33
N THR A 47 -19.31 19.09 -14.26
CA THR A 47 -18.70 19.82 -15.41
C THR A 47 -18.11 18.89 -16.46
N TYR A 48 -18.12 17.60 -16.25
CA TYR A 48 -17.39 16.64 -17.06
C TYR A 48 -18.31 15.61 -17.72
N ASP A 49 -19.05 16.06 -18.71
CA ASP A 49 -19.92 15.25 -19.56
C ASP A 49 -19.13 14.58 -20.70
N ARG A 50 -17.99 13.91 -20.39
CA ARG A 50 -17.16 13.26 -21.39
C ARG A 50 -16.87 11.80 -21.10
N PRO A 51 -16.79 10.94 -22.12
CA PRO A 51 -16.63 9.50 -21.92
C PRO A 51 -15.24 9.13 -21.38
N PHE A 52 -15.21 8.02 -20.70
CA PHE A 52 -14.25 7.41 -19.78
C PHE A 52 -12.80 7.19 -20.25
N SER A 53 -12.31 7.86 -21.27
CA SER A 53 -10.88 7.83 -21.68
C SER A 53 -10.01 8.83 -20.91
N TRP A 54 -10.37 9.10 -19.68
CA TRP A 54 -9.85 10.20 -18.89
C TRP A 54 -8.58 9.82 -18.18
N ASN A 55 -7.59 10.62 -18.40
CA ASN A 55 -6.44 10.68 -17.55
C ASN A 55 -6.92 11.22 -16.19
N ILE A 56 -6.80 10.42 -15.14
CA ILE A 56 -7.16 10.82 -13.77
C ILE A 56 -6.51 12.16 -13.39
N ASP A 57 -5.33 12.44 -13.98
CA ASP A 57 -4.61 13.70 -13.84
C ASP A 57 -5.40 14.93 -14.30
N MET A 58 -6.20 14.79 -15.35
CA MET A 58 -7.01 15.91 -15.85
C MET A 58 -8.23 16.20 -14.96
N LEU A 59 -8.77 15.16 -14.31
CA LEU A 59 -9.85 15.33 -13.32
C LEU A 59 -9.35 16.03 -12.05
N LEU A 60 -8.11 15.80 -11.72
CA LEU A 60 -7.51 16.14 -10.44
C LEU A 60 -6.43 17.24 -10.55
N ALA A 61 -6.05 17.64 -11.77
CA ALA A 61 -5.21 18.80 -11.98
C ALA A 61 -6.03 20.09 -11.72
N PRO A 62 -5.53 21.09 -11.41
CA PRO A 62 -4.52 21.78 -10.62
C PRO A 62 -5.13 22.31 -9.31
N ARG A 63 -5.28 21.47 -8.33
CA ARG A 63 -5.92 21.92 -7.09
C ARG A 63 -4.96 21.72 -5.95
N ASP A 64 -4.70 22.78 -5.23
CA ASP A 64 -3.94 22.81 -3.99
C ASP A 64 -4.60 21.97 -2.86
N ASN A 65 -5.53 21.08 -3.23
CA ASN A 65 -6.22 20.20 -2.34
C ASN A 65 -5.35 18.96 -2.04
N LEU A 66 -5.03 18.79 -0.78
CA LEU A 66 -4.17 17.71 -0.29
C LEU A 66 -4.79 16.32 -0.56
N LEU A 67 -6.11 16.17 -0.43
CA LEU A 67 -6.85 14.93 -0.73
C LEU A 67 -6.63 14.51 -2.18
N THR A 68 -6.88 15.42 -3.12
CA THR A 68 -6.70 15.19 -4.55
C THR A 68 -5.27 14.78 -4.89
N ARG A 69 -4.29 15.49 -4.32
CA ARG A 69 -2.87 15.17 -4.52
C ARG A 69 -2.51 13.79 -3.99
N TRP A 70 -2.98 13.41 -2.80
CA TRP A 70 -2.72 12.08 -2.26
C TRP A 70 -3.36 10.99 -3.08
N PHE A 71 -4.63 11.16 -3.45
CA PHE A 71 -5.37 10.23 -4.30
C PHE A 71 -4.65 10.00 -5.63
N THR A 72 -4.32 11.07 -6.35
CA THR A 72 -3.62 10.99 -7.65
C THR A 72 -2.25 10.32 -7.51
N SER A 73 -1.45 10.76 -6.54
CA SER A 73 -0.11 10.19 -6.30
C SER A 73 -0.18 8.71 -5.96
N PHE A 74 -1.18 8.30 -5.17
CA PHE A 74 -1.40 6.90 -4.81
C PHE A 74 -1.70 6.06 -6.04
N HIS A 75 -2.71 6.43 -6.82
CA HIS A 75 -3.12 5.66 -7.99
C HIS A 75 -2.08 5.64 -9.10
N HIS A 76 -1.36 6.74 -9.31
CA HIS A 76 -0.22 6.79 -10.25
C HIS A 76 0.92 5.87 -9.83
N SER A 77 1.35 5.97 -8.57
CA SER A 77 2.41 5.11 -8.05
C SER A 77 2.02 3.64 -8.07
N LEU A 78 0.76 3.36 -7.71
CA LEU A 78 0.21 2.01 -7.74
C LEU A 78 0.20 1.46 -9.17
N LYS A 79 -0.35 2.21 -10.13
CA LYS A 79 -0.37 1.82 -11.55
C LYS A 79 1.05 1.58 -12.07
N ALA A 80 1.96 2.51 -11.87
CA ALA A 80 3.34 2.39 -12.33
C ALA A 80 4.04 1.16 -11.73
N THR A 81 3.81 0.90 -10.45
CA THR A 81 4.36 -0.28 -9.75
C THR A 81 3.80 -1.58 -10.30
N ILE A 82 2.48 -1.64 -10.54
CA ILE A 82 1.81 -2.81 -11.11
C ILE A 82 2.29 -3.07 -12.53
N ASP A 83 2.37 -2.04 -13.37
CA ASP A 83 2.81 -2.17 -14.76
C ASP A 83 4.26 -2.66 -14.83
N LEU A 84 5.13 -2.14 -13.98
CA LEU A 84 6.52 -2.60 -13.86
C LEU A 84 6.60 -4.06 -13.41
N ALA A 85 5.85 -4.43 -12.38
CA ALA A 85 5.86 -5.79 -11.84
C ALA A 85 5.30 -6.80 -12.84
N LYS A 86 4.24 -6.47 -13.58
CA LYS A 86 3.63 -7.34 -14.61
C LYS A 86 4.57 -7.68 -15.78
N MET A 87 5.59 -6.87 -16.02
CA MET A 87 6.62 -7.20 -17.02
C MET A 87 7.48 -8.39 -16.61
N HIS A 88 7.53 -8.71 -15.32
CA HIS A 88 8.40 -9.73 -14.77
C HIS A 88 7.63 -10.92 -14.18
N HIS A 89 6.46 -10.67 -13.60
CA HIS A 89 5.71 -11.67 -12.83
C HIS A 89 4.19 -11.51 -13.01
N PRO A 90 3.43 -12.61 -13.04
CA PRO A 90 1.97 -12.54 -13.03
C PRO A 90 1.49 -12.04 -11.67
N LEU A 91 0.65 -11.02 -11.68
CA LEU A 91 -0.01 -10.51 -10.49
C LEU A 91 -1.46 -10.11 -10.78
N THR A 92 -2.28 -10.14 -9.75
CA THR A 92 -3.65 -9.60 -9.76
C THR A 92 -3.72 -8.42 -8.80
N ALA A 93 -4.31 -7.32 -9.24
CA ALA A 93 -4.52 -6.16 -8.40
C ALA A 93 -5.98 -5.71 -8.46
N ILE A 94 -6.53 -5.34 -7.31
CA ILE A 94 -7.87 -4.77 -7.15
C ILE A 94 -7.70 -3.49 -6.37
N THR A 95 -8.19 -2.38 -6.92
CA THR A 95 -7.98 -1.05 -6.37
C THR A 95 -9.28 -0.43 -5.90
N PHE A 96 -9.21 0.32 -4.83
CA PHE A 96 -10.28 1.13 -4.26
C PHE A 96 -9.86 2.60 -4.25
N SER A 97 -10.68 3.46 -3.63
CA SER A 97 -10.37 4.89 -3.54
C SER A 97 -9.06 5.18 -2.80
N ASP A 98 -8.80 4.49 -1.71
CA ASP A 98 -7.71 4.73 -0.76
C ASP A 98 -6.88 3.49 -0.46
N SER A 99 -7.23 2.36 -1.06
CA SER A 99 -6.57 1.09 -0.77
C SER A 99 -6.47 0.19 -1.99
N ALA A 100 -5.67 -0.89 -1.87
CA ALA A 100 -5.54 -1.90 -2.91
C ALA A 100 -5.18 -3.26 -2.32
N PHE A 101 -5.69 -4.33 -2.95
CA PHE A 101 -5.15 -5.68 -2.80
C PHE A 101 -4.31 -6.04 -4.01
N ILE A 102 -3.13 -6.61 -3.76
CA ILE A 102 -2.24 -7.12 -4.80
C ILE A 102 -1.86 -8.54 -4.42
N ALA A 103 -2.11 -9.50 -5.32
CA ALA A 103 -1.76 -10.90 -5.11
C ALA A 103 -0.67 -11.32 -6.09
N THR A 104 0.39 -11.94 -5.57
CA THR A 104 1.51 -12.51 -6.31
C THR A 104 1.68 -13.99 -5.95
N THR A 105 2.60 -14.68 -6.61
CA THR A 105 2.89 -16.09 -6.30
C THR A 105 3.97 -16.22 -5.24
N HIS A 106 4.97 -15.35 -5.23
CA HIS A 106 6.14 -15.47 -4.36
C HIS A 106 6.29 -14.27 -3.42
N LEU A 107 6.83 -14.51 -2.22
CA LEU A 107 7.08 -13.45 -1.24
C LEU A 107 8.08 -12.42 -1.77
N PHE A 108 9.09 -12.85 -2.53
CA PHE A 108 10.08 -11.95 -3.14
C PHE A 108 9.42 -10.91 -4.05
N GLU A 109 8.49 -11.34 -4.89
CA GLU A 109 7.74 -10.45 -5.79
C GLU A 109 6.89 -9.46 -5.00
N ALA A 110 6.13 -9.97 -4.01
CA ALA A 110 5.31 -9.16 -3.12
C ALA A 110 6.13 -8.10 -2.39
N ALA A 111 7.27 -8.48 -1.82
CA ALA A 111 8.17 -7.59 -1.10
C ALA A 111 8.73 -6.49 -2.01
N ASN A 112 9.14 -6.83 -3.24
CA ASN A 112 9.64 -5.84 -4.20
C ASN A 112 8.56 -4.84 -4.60
N VAL A 113 7.35 -5.30 -4.89
CA VAL A 113 6.19 -4.44 -5.17
C VAL A 113 5.93 -3.50 -3.99
N ALA A 114 5.87 -4.04 -2.77
CA ALA A 114 5.60 -3.28 -1.57
C ALA A 114 6.68 -2.22 -1.27
N VAL A 115 7.96 -2.61 -1.36
CA VAL A 115 9.10 -1.72 -1.13
C VAL A 115 9.12 -0.58 -2.15
N TYR A 116 8.94 -0.90 -3.44
CA TYR A 116 8.94 0.10 -4.49
C TYR A 116 7.79 1.10 -4.32
N LEU A 117 6.58 0.59 -4.06
CA LEU A 117 5.39 1.40 -3.86
C LEU A 117 5.52 2.32 -2.64
N LEU A 118 5.90 1.78 -1.47
CA LEU A 118 6.06 2.57 -0.25
C LEU A 118 7.12 3.66 -0.42
N GLN A 119 8.26 3.35 -1.04
CA GLN A 119 9.31 4.34 -1.29
C GLN A 119 8.88 5.43 -2.27
N SER A 120 8.18 5.06 -3.34
CA SER A 120 7.63 6.02 -4.32
C SER A 120 6.66 6.99 -3.64
N LEU A 121 5.74 6.46 -2.82
CA LEU A 121 4.74 7.24 -2.11
C LEU A 121 5.35 8.10 -1.00
N LEU A 122 6.34 7.60 -0.26
CA LEU A 122 7.07 8.40 0.73
C LEU A 122 7.72 9.64 0.09
N LEU A 123 8.37 9.48 -1.06
CA LEU A 123 8.99 10.61 -1.77
C LEU A 123 7.96 11.64 -2.25
N GLN A 124 6.74 11.21 -2.54
CA GLN A 124 5.60 12.07 -2.88
C GLN A 124 4.85 12.60 -1.64
N ARG A 125 5.30 12.24 -0.45
CA ARG A 125 4.71 12.62 0.85
C ARG A 125 3.29 12.07 1.04
N VAL A 126 3.05 10.87 0.55
CA VAL A 126 1.80 10.13 0.71
C VAL A 126 2.02 9.00 1.70
N PRO A 127 1.40 9.05 2.89
CA PRO A 127 1.60 8.04 3.92
C PRO A 127 0.78 6.78 3.61
N VAL A 128 1.47 5.63 3.55
CA VAL A 128 0.84 4.33 3.38
C VAL A 128 1.37 3.32 4.38
N ARG A 129 0.55 2.31 4.67
CA ARG A 129 0.96 1.11 5.37
C ARG A 129 0.56 -0.11 4.55
N ILE A 130 1.35 -1.16 4.62
CA ILE A 130 1.14 -2.36 3.83
C ILE A 130 1.20 -3.58 4.74
N GLY A 131 0.13 -4.39 4.71
CA GLY A 131 0.09 -5.70 5.32
C GLY A 131 0.35 -6.78 4.28
N ILE A 132 1.25 -7.72 4.56
CA ILE A 132 1.63 -8.82 3.66
C ILE A 132 1.28 -10.15 4.34
N ALA A 133 0.52 -11.00 3.68
CA ALA A 133 0.10 -12.29 4.20
C ALA A 133 0.16 -13.40 3.15
N HIS A 134 0.28 -14.64 3.60
CA HIS A 134 0.16 -15.83 2.75
C HIS A 134 -1.19 -16.51 2.98
N GLY A 135 -1.83 -16.95 1.88
CA GLY A 135 -3.10 -17.65 1.93
C GLY A 135 -3.77 -17.73 0.56
N SER A 136 -5.02 -18.17 0.55
CA SER A 136 -5.84 -18.19 -0.66
C SER A 136 -6.21 -16.78 -1.12
N PHE A 137 -6.32 -16.61 -2.43
CA PHE A 137 -6.82 -15.39 -3.07
C PHE A 137 -7.53 -15.78 -4.36
N GLU A 138 -8.80 -15.42 -4.45
CA GLU A 138 -9.62 -15.56 -5.65
C GLU A 138 -10.20 -14.21 -6.03
N ALA A 139 -10.06 -13.85 -7.30
CA ALA A 139 -10.69 -12.68 -7.89
C ALA A 139 -11.78 -13.17 -8.87
N ILE A 140 -13.03 -12.90 -8.53
CA ILE A 140 -14.17 -13.28 -9.34
C ILE A 140 -14.66 -12.04 -10.09
N ARG A 141 -14.68 -12.12 -11.41
CA ARG A 141 -15.27 -11.10 -12.26
C ARG A 141 -16.63 -11.59 -12.73
N PHE A 142 -17.68 -10.92 -12.29
CA PHE A 142 -19.01 -11.15 -12.83
C PHE A 142 -19.18 -10.28 -14.07
N ARG A 143 -19.46 -10.90 -15.19
CA ARG A 143 -19.94 -10.21 -16.37
C ARG A 143 -21.44 -9.99 -16.18
N SER A 144 -21.86 -8.75 -16.03
CA SER A 144 -23.30 -8.42 -16.07
C SER A 144 -23.73 -8.43 -17.53
N ASP A 145 -24.48 -9.44 -17.93
CA ASP A 145 -25.08 -9.52 -19.29
C ASP A 145 -26.28 -8.57 -19.47
N VAL A 146 -26.55 -7.71 -18.50
CA VAL A 146 -27.77 -6.89 -18.42
C VAL A 146 -27.60 -5.51 -19.04
N THR A 147 -26.37 -5.06 -19.35
CA THR A 147 -26.16 -3.75 -19.96
C THR A 147 -25.62 -3.84 -21.37
N VAL A 148 -26.34 -3.24 -22.30
CA VAL A 148 -26.03 -3.18 -23.74
C VAL A 148 -24.73 -2.39 -24.03
N ASP A 149 -24.24 -1.62 -23.09
CA ASP A 149 -23.08 -0.73 -23.22
C ASP A 149 -21.89 -1.18 -22.36
N GLY A 150 -21.33 -2.34 -22.64
CA GLY A 150 -19.96 -2.66 -22.16
C GLY A 150 -19.80 -2.89 -20.66
N GLY A 151 -20.80 -3.51 -20.04
CA GLY A 151 -20.74 -4.25 -18.80
C GLY A 151 -19.97 -3.67 -17.61
N ASP A 152 -20.66 -3.26 -16.58
CA ASP A 152 -20.06 -3.05 -15.26
C ASP A 152 -19.44 -4.34 -14.75
N HIS A 153 -18.12 -4.37 -14.65
CA HIS A 153 -17.39 -5.49 -14.07
C HIS A 153 -17.25 -5.27 -12.57
N ALA A 154 -18.17 -5.82 -11.78
CA ALA A 154 -17.95 -5.93 -10.35
C ALA A 154 -16.85 -6.97 -10.09
N ALA A 155 -15.72 -6.54 -9.58
CA ALA A 155 -14.68 -7.43 -9.11
C ALA A 155 -14.97 -7.81 -7.66
N HIS A 156 -15.28 -9.08 -7.43
CA HIS A 156 -15.36 -9.66 -6.08
C HIS A 156 -14.09 -10.44 -5.82
N PHE A 157 -13.63 -10.42 -4.59
CA PHE A 157 -12.46 -11.18 -4.17
C PHE A 157 -12.68 -11.76 -2.80
N LEU A 158 -12.10 -12.91 -2.57
CA LEU A 158 -12.18 -13.63 -1.31
C LEU A 158 -10.90 -14.42 -1.08
N GLY A 159 -10.70 -14.83 0.15
CA GLY A 159 -9.59 -15.72 0.50
C GLY A 159 -8.97 -15.39 1.85
N THR A 160 -8.28 -16.34 2.42
CA THR A 160 -7.61 -16.19 3.71
C THR A 160 -6.46 -15.17 3.64
N GLY A 161 -5.80 -15.05 2.49
CA GLY A 161 -4.77 -14.03 2.25
C GLY A 161 -5.32 -12.61 2.33
N VAL A 162 -6.54 -12.38 1.83
CA VAL A 162 -7.24 -11.09 1.90
C VAL A 162 -7.50 -10.69 3.36
N VAL A 163 -8.13 -11.58 4.13
CA VAL A 163 -8.45 -11.32 5.54
C VAL A 163 -7.20 -11.08 6.37
N ARG A 164 -6.17 -11.90 6.17
CA ARG A 164 -4.90 -11.81 6.92
C ARG A 164 -4.10 -10.55 6.57
N SER A 165 -3.99 -10.18 5.30
CA SER A 165 -3.26 -8.97 4.90
C SER A 165 -3.94 -7.70 5.41
N HIS A 166 -5.27 -7.63 5.36
CA HIS A 166 -6.05 -6.56 5.97
C HIS A 166 -5.87 -6.52 7.49
N ALA A 167 -6.03 -7.66 8.19
CA ALA A 167 -5.80 -7.74 9.64
C ALA A 167 -4.39 -7.32 10.04
N THR A 168 -3.39 -7.60 9.21
CA THR A 168 -2.00 -7.19 9.41
C THR A 168 -1.84 -5.68 9.32
N GLU A 169 -2.45 -5.06 8.31
CA GLU A 169 -2.43 -3.61 8.16
C GLU A 169 -3.13 -2.93 9.34
N THR A 170 -4.30 -3.42 9.75
CA THR A 170 -5.13 -2.84 10.82
C THR A 170 -4.73 -3.27 12.24
N CYS A 171 -3.63 -4.01 12.43
CA CYS A 171 -3.23 -4.61 13.73
C CYS A 171 -2.90 -3.61 14.86
N GLY A 172 -2.89 -2.32 14.56
CA GLY A 172 -2.61 -1.27 15.55
C GLY A 172 -1.18 -0.73 15.55
N ILE A 173 -0.22 -1.41 14.90
CA ILE A 173 1.15 -0.90 14.71
C ILE A 173 1.09 0.40 13.91
N LYS A 174 1.77 1.43 14.38
CA LYS A 174 1.72 2.79 13.79
C LYS A 174 2.81 2.98 12.72
N GLY A 175 2.57 3.96 11.86
CA GLY A 175 3.57 4.46 10.89
C GLY A 175 3.47 3.86 9.49
N LEU A 176 4.37 4.35 8.61
CA LEU A 176 4.59 3.80 7.29
C LEU A 176 5.40 2.50 7.46
N ARG A 177 4.79 1.38 7.22
CA ARG A 177 5.34 0.06 7.54
C ARG A 177 5.03 -0.97 6.45
N LEU A 178 5.89 -1.94 6.30
CA LEU A 178 5.64 -3.19 5.55
C LEU A 178 5.55 -4.35 6.53
N LEU A 179 4.36 -4.60 7.04
CA LEU A 179 4.11 -5.55 8.11
C LEU A 179 3.91 -6.96 7.56
N LEU A 180 4.50 -7.96 8.21
CA LEU A 180 4.45 -9.35 7.76
C LEU A 180 3.56 -10.18 8.70
N HIS A 181 2.47 -10.72 8.16
CA HIS A 181 1.60 -11.64 8.89
C HIS A 181 2.35 -12.94 9.26
N PRO A 182 2.04 -13.57 10.41
CA PRO A 182 2.65 -14.84 10.79
C PRO A 182 2.59 -15.94 9.71
N SER A 183 1.53 -15.97 8.88
CA SER A 183 1.41 -16.94 7.78
C SER A 183 2.46 -16.79 6.69
N ALA A 184 3.06 -15.62 6.53
CA ALA A 184 4.08 -15.36 5.53
C ALA A 184 5.52 -15.52 6.07
N VAL A 185 5.70 -15.59 7.39
CA VAL A 185 7.02 -15.74 8.02
C VAL A 185 7.77 -17.00 7.57
N PRO A 186 7.14 -18.19 7.44
CA PRO A 186 7.82 -19.38 6.95
C PRO A 186 8.41 -19.21 5.55
N LEU A 187 7.80 -18.38 4.70
CA LEU A 187 8.24 -18.13 3.34
C LEU A 187 9.59 -17.38 3.26
N LEU A 188 10.01 -16.72 4.33
CA LEU A 188 11.32 -16.05 4.40
C LEU A 188 12.48 -17.04 4.25
N ASN A 189 12.30 -18.28 4.71
CA ASN A 189 13.28 -19.36 4.66
C ASN A 189 13.03 -20.35 3.51
N ASP A 190 11.95 -20.18 2.76
CA ASP A 190 11.62 -21.00 1.61
C ASP A 190 12.31 -20.44 0.35
N THR A 191 13.21 -21.23 -0.25
CA THR A 191 13.98 -20.82 -1.44
C THR A 191 13.11 -20.59 -2.68
N ALA A 192 11.92 -21.20 -2.76
CA ALA A 192 10.97 -20.95 -3.83
C ALA A 192 10.33 -19.56 -3.71
N HIS A 193 10.10 -19.10 -2.48
CA HIS A 193 9.48 -17.81 -2.19
C HIS A 193 10.48 -16.68 -1.95
N ASN A 194 11.68 -17.01 -1.47
CA ASN A 194 12.77 -16.08 -1.19
C ASN A 194 14.08 -16.70 -1.69
N PRO A 195 14.36 -16.61 -3.01
CA PRO A 195 15.54 -17.24 -3.60
C PRO A 195 16.83 -16.73 -2.99
N PRO A 196 17.90 -17.55 -2.96
CA PRO A 196 19.19 -17.17 -2.42
C PRO A 196 19.92 -16.20 -3.36
N LEU A 197 19.45 -14.97 -3.37
CA LEU A 197 20.04 -13.87 -4.13
C LEU A 197 21.25 -13.28 -3.40
N PRO A 198 22.14 -12.54 -4.11
CA PRO A 198 23.17 -11.75 -3.45
C PRO A 198 22.57 -10.85 -2.37
N ASP A 199 23.29 -10.61 -1.28
CA ASP A 199 22.82 -9.90 -0.09
C ASP A 199 22.09 -8.58 -0.37
N LYS A 200 22.48 -7.87 -1.42
CA LYS A 200 21.87 -6.60 -1.83
C LYS A 200 20.44 -6.74 -2.37
N ASP A 201 20.09 -7.91 -2.89
CA ASP A 201 18.82 -8.18 -3.59
C ASP A 201 17.89 -9.09 -2.76
N ARG A 202 18.39 -9.61 -1.62
CA ARG A 202 17.64 -10.50 -0.73
C ARG A 202 16.60 -9.73 0.08
N ILE A 203 15.45 -10.34 0.31
CA ILE A 203 14.47 -9.80 1.27
C ILE A 203 15.12 -9.82 2.65
N ARG A 204 15.16 -8.67 3.29
CA ARG A 204 15.54 -8.50 4.68
C ARG A 204 14.32 -8.13 5.49
N TYR A 205 14.35 -8.47 6.77
CA TYR A 205 13.28 -8.16 7.69
C TYR A 205 13.88 -7.82 9.05
N VAL A 206 13.13 -7.07 9.84
CA VAL A 206 13.49 -6.72 11.22
C VAL A 206 12.34 -7.07 12.15
N GLU A 207 12.66 -7.31 13.41
CA GLU A 207 11.63 -7.49 14.43
C GLU A 207 10.97 -6.15 14.77
N CYS A 208 9.66 -6.19 14.97
CA CYS A 208 8.93 -5.11 15.59
C CYS A 208 9.36 -4.96 17.06
N SER A 209 9.13 -3.82 17.69
CA SER A 209 9.42 -3.67 19.13
C SER A 209 8.56 -4.64 19.96
N ALA A 210 8.98 -4.91 21.18
CA ALA A 210 8.23 -5.79 22.10
C ALA A 210 6.79 -5.29 22.33
N GLU A 211 6.59 -3.98 22.42
CA GLU A 211 5.27 -3.34 22.56
C GLU A 211 4.43 -3.56 21.29
N GLU A 212 5.01 -3.32 20.12
CA GLU A 212 4.33 -3.53 18.83
C GLU A 212 3.97 -5.01 18.61
N SER A 213 4.77 -5.94 19.08
CA SER A 213 4.57 -7.38 18.90
C SER A 213 3.40 -7.96 19.71
N SER A 214 2.83 -7.21 20.65
CA SER A 214 1.63 -7.60 21.41
C SER A 214 0.31 -7.31 20.68
N ASN A 215 0.35 -7.03 19.36
CA ASN A 215 -0.81 -6.72 18.56
C ASN A 215 -1.74 -7.93 18.31
N THR A 216 -2.99 -7.63 17.93
CA THR A 216 -4.06 -8.63 17.76
C THR A 216 -3.84 -9.60 16.58
N ALA A 217 -3.07 -9.21 15.56
CA ALA A 217 -2.78 -10.05 14.39
C ALA A 217 -1.52 -10.92 14.56
N GLY A 218 -0.82 -10.82 15.69
CA GLY A 218 0.41 -11.56 15.95
C GLY A 218 1.59 -11.16 15.08
N VAL A 219 1.57 -9.96 14.52
CA VAL A 219 2.65 -9.40 13.69
C VAL A 219 3.89 -9.18 14.54
N ARG A 220 5.00 -9.76 14.14
CA ARG A 220 6.30 -9.64 14.82
C ARG A 220 7.41 -9.11 13.94
N TYR A 221 7.21 -9.14 12.63
CA TYR A 221 8.24 -8.79 11.65
C TYR A 221 7.70 -7.77 10.65
N GLU A 222 8.60 -6.94 10.18
CA GLU A 222 8.38 -6.06 9.03
C GLU A 222 9.48 -6.25 7.98
N ILE A 223 9.12 -6.11 6.71
CA ILE A 223 10.07 -6.13 5.60
C ILE A 223 10.90 -4.86 5.65
N HIS A 224 12.20 -5.04 5.43
CA HIS A 224 13.16 -3.95 5.38
C HIS A 224 13.00 -3.16 4.09
N TRP A 225 12.50 -1.95 4.18
CA TRP A 225 12.19 -1.11 3.01
C TRP A 225 13.05 0.15 2.90
N TRP A 226 13.86 0.48 3.91
CA TRP A 226 14.69 1.67 3.90
C TRP A 226 15.93 1.50 3.01
N ARG A 227 16.24 2.49 2.18
CA ARG A 227 17.42 2.46 1.29
C ARG A 227 18.57 3.23 1.90
N PHE A 228 19.74 2.58 1.94
CA PHE A 228 20.95 3.12 2.56
C PHE A 228 21.89 3.85 1.59
N LYS A 229 21.52 4.10 0.36
CA LYS A 229 22.30 4.97 -0.53
C LYS A 229 22.17 6.40 -0.01
N PRO A 230 23.28 7.12 0.32
CA PRO A 230 23.22 8.41 1.04
C PRO A 230 22.25 9.43 0.44
N THR A 231 22.27 9.59 -0.88
CA THR A 231 21.37 10.54 -1.58
C THR A 231 19.90 10.13 -1.48
N ALA A 232 19.58 8.83 -1.62
CA ALA A 232 18.21 8.33 -1.54
C ALA A 232 17.71 8.41 -0.10
N GLU A 233 18.56 8.07 0.87
CA GLU A 233 18.27 8.17 2.29
C GLU A 233 17.97 9.61 2.72
N ALA A 234 18.81 10.56 2.32
CA ALA A 234 18.60 11.97 2.63
C ALA A 234 17.28 12.51 2.05
N LYS A 235 16.94 12.14 0.81
CA LYS A 235 15.66 12.52 0.18
C LYS A 235 14.46 11.93 0.92
N ALA A 236 14.52 10.65 1.26
CA ALA A 236 13.43 9.96 1.96
C ALA A 236 13.24 10.51 3.38
N TRP A 237 14.35 10.75 4.10
CA TRP A 237 14.29 11.38 5.44
C TRP A 237 13.73 12.80 5.38
N HIS A 238 14.13 13.59 4.39
CA HIS A 238 13.58 14.92 4.18
C HIS A 238 12.08 14.89 3.86
N ALA A 239 11.62 13.92 3.06
CA ALA A 239 10.20 13.74 2.79
C ALA A 239 9.42 13.41 4.08
N LEU A 240 9.93 12.49 4.90
CA LEU A 240 9.33 12.15 6.20
C LEU A 240 9.29 13.36 7.15
N GLN A 241 10.37 14.15 7.21
CA GLN A 241 10.41 15.37 8.02
C GLN A 241 9.37 16.40 7.55
N ASN A 242 9.19 16.57 6.25
CA ASN A 242 8.17 17.47 5.72
C ASN A 242 6.74 17.00 6.05
N MET A 243 6.50 15.68 6.02
CA MET A 243 5.21 15.10 6.44
C MET A 243 4.97 15.35 7.93
N TRP A 244 6.01 15.17 8.76
CA TRP A 244 5.94 15.49 10.19
C TRP A 244 5.62 16.95 10.44
N ASP A 245 6.31 17.87 9.77
CA ASP A 245 6.13 19.31 9.95
C ASP A 245 4.72 19.77 9.59
N ALA A 246 4.12 19.15 8.56
CA ALA A 246 2.77 19.44 8.09
C ALA A 246 1.66 18.67 8.85
N ALA A 247 2.01 17.68 9.67
CA ALA A 247 1.05 16.79 10.27
C ALA A 247 0.24 17.44 11.40
N PRO A 248 -1.06 17.13 11.52
CA PRO A 248 -1.82 17.47 12.72
C PRO A 248 -1.32 16.66 13.92
N GLN A 249 -1.58 17.15 15.13
CA GLN A 249 -1.06 16.59 16.37
C GLN A 249 -1.36 15.08 16.53
N PHE A 250 -2.56 14.64 16.16
CA PHE A 250 -2.97 13.23 16.29
C PHE A 250 -2.20 12.29 15.35
N ALA A 251 -1.66 12.80 14.23
CA ALA A 251 -0.92 12.02 13.25
C ALA A 251 0.59 11.90 13.58
N LEU A 252 1.11 12.73 14.47
CA LEU A 252 2.55 12.75 14.79
C LEU A 252 3.07 11.39 15.26
N LYS A 253 2.27 10.65 16.04
CA LYS A 253 2.63 9.30 16.50
C LYS A 253 2.95 8.32 15.36
N HIS A 254 2.33 8.48 14.18
CA HIS A 254 2.60 7.63 13.02
C HIS A 254 3.97 7.92 12.43
N TYR A 255 4.34 9.18 12.30
CA TYR A 255 5.65 9.56 11.74
C TYR A 255 6.78 9.27 12.72
N GLN A 256 6.55 9.41 14.03
CA GLN A 256 7.51 9.00 15.04
C GLN A 256 7.77 7.50 14.99
N ALA A 257 6.72 6.68 14.98
CA ALA A 257 6.85 5.23 14.85
C ALA A 257 7.56 4.82 13.54
N THR A 258 7.34 5.58 12.45
CA THR A 258 8.09 5.39 11.20
C THR A 258 9.59 5.65 11.39
N ALA A 259 9.95 6.76 12.05
CA ALA A 259 11.35 7.11 12.31
C ALA A 259 12.04 6.07 13.21
N GLU A 260 11.33 5.54 14.20
CA GLU A 260 11.82 4.47 15.08
C GLU A 260 12.05 3.17 14.29
N ALA A 261 11.11 2.80 13.40
CA ALA A 261 11.27 1.65 12.52
C ALA A 261 12.48 1.79 11.58
N ILE A 262 12.65 2.95 10.96
CA ILE A 262 13.83 3.26 10.14
C ILE A 262 15.12 3.13 10.96
N ASN A 263 15.14 3.59 12.19
CA ASN A 263 16.29 3.50 13.05
C ASN A 263 16.61 2.04 13.44
N ARG A 264 15.60 1.19 13.66
CA ARG A 264 15.82 -0.27 13.82
C ARG A 264 16.48 -0.86 12.58
N MET A 265 15.96 -0.58 11.38
CA MET A 265 16.53 -1.05 10.12
C MET A 265 17.97 -0.58 9.90
N ARG A 266 18.30 0.63 10.36
CA ARG A 266 19.67 1.17 10.27
C ARG A 266 20.63 0.44 11.20
N VAL A 267 20.21 0.21 12.45
CA VAL A 267 21.02 -0.50 13.45
C VAL A 267 21.30 -1.93 12.98
N GLU A 268 20.29 -2.64 12.44
CA GLU A 268 20.45 -3.96 11.82
C GLU A 268 21.50 -3.95 10.68
N HIS A 269 21.64 -2.81 10.00
CA HIS A 269 22.63 -2.61 8.93
C HIS A 269 23.97 -2.08 9.43
N GLY A 270 24.21 -2.05 10.73
CA GLY A 270 25.42 -1.50 11.32
C GLY A 270 25.59 0.01 11.12
N LYS A 271 24.48 0.72 10.89
CA LYS A 271 24.48 2.19 10.74
C LYS A 271 23.94 2.87 11.99
N PRO A 272 24.50 4.05 12.37
CA PRO A 272 23.96 4.80 13.50
C PRO A 272 22.51 5.23 13.22
N ALA A 273 21.70 5.32 14.27
CA ALA A 273 20.36 5.89 14.20
C ALA A 273 20.40 7.33 13.69
N LEU A 274 19.35 7.73 12.97
CA LEU A 274 19.13 9.12 12.58
C LEU A 274 18.60 9.93 13.78
N ASN A 275 18.79 11.24 13.73
CA ASN A 275 18.21 12.12 14.73
C ASN A 275 16.67 12.04 14.71
N ASN A 276 16.06 12.22 15.87
CA ASN A 276 14.61 12.25 15.98
C ASN A 276 14.00 13.36 15.11
N LEU A 277 12.79 13.13 14.61
CA LEU A 277 12.00 14.15 13.94
C LEU A 277 11.72 15.29 14.93
N ARG A 278 11.98 16.53 14.52
CA ARG A 278 11.71 17.73 15.33
C ARG A 278 10.94 18.73 14.49
N ARG A 279 9.91 19.33 15.05
CA ARG A 279 9.23 20.44 14.37
C ARG A 279 10.23 21.55 14.09
N ARG A 280 10.34 21.92 12.82
CA ARG A 280 11.10 23.10 12.42
C ARG A 280 10.22 24.29 12.73
N THR A 281 10.72 25.21 13.55
CA THR A 281 10.13 26.54 13.62
C THR A 281 10.31 27.18 12.26
N LEU A 282 9.24 27.25 11.49
CA LEU A 282 9.25 28.07 10.27
C LEU A 282 9.59 29.50 10.72
N PRO A 283 10.55 30.16 10.08
CA PRO A 283 10.78 31.58 10.35
C PRO A 283 9.43 32.27 10.09
N ARG A 284 8.94 33.03 11.08
CA ARG A 284 7.73 33.86 10.90
C ARG A 284 8.00 34.70 9.68
N SER A 285 7.28 34.46 8.59
CA SER A 285 7.27 35.37 7.46
C SER A 285 6.84 36.73 8.02
N ASN A 286 7.76 37.68 8.04
CA ASN A 286 7.43 39.08 8.29
C ASN A 286 6.48 39.50 7.16
N ILE A 287 5.19 39.32 7.41
CA ILE A 287 4.18 40.01 6.64
C ILE A 287 4.30 41.45 7.10
N HIS A 288 5.18 42.20 6.45
CA HIS A 288 5.13 43.64 6.51
C HIS A 288 3.80 44.04 5.86
N ASN A 289 2.86 44.44 6.72
CA ASN A 289 1.74 45.25 6.31
C ASN A 289 2.32 46.55 5.71
N SER A 290 2.18 46.67 4.42
CA SER A 290 2.27 47.94 3.68
C SER A 290 1.04 48.09 2.82
#